data_fef8c074698f2452af6a91e1c1ac5910
#
_entry.id   fef8c074698f2452af6a91e1c1ac5910
#
_cell.length_a   1.000
_cell.length_b   1.000
_cell.length_c   1.000
_cell.angle_alpha   90.00
_cell.angle_beta   90.00
_cell.angle_gamma   90.00
#
_symmetry.space_group_name_H-M   'P 1'
#
loop_
_entity.id
_entity.type
_entity.pdbx_description
1 polymer ?
#
loop_
_entity_poly.entity_id
_entity_poly.type
_entity_poly.pdbx_seq_one_letter_code
_entity_poly.pdbx_strand_id
1 'polypeptide(L)'
;MDILNHRLVDCQAVHLTCSKNTRALEKPDTIVLHYTAGRSVLSSAFYLCRPDVAASAHLVIGRAGEIIQLVPFNIEAWHAGRSFYRGRVEFNHFSIGVELDNLGRLRRDGMRFFAECGVEVMPSDVYADDSGGKISYWHKYT
;
A
#
# COMPACT_ATOMS: atom_id res chain seq x y z
N MET A 1 -7.71 -8.13 18.09
CA MET A 1 -6.51 -7.52 17.45
C MET A 1 -6.02 -6.44 18.39
N ASP A 2 -4.83 -6.61 18.95
CA ASP A 2 -4.24 -5.67 19.89
C ASP A 2 -2.89 -5.18 19.38
N ILE A 3 -2.35 -4.13 20.01
CA ILE A 3 -1.04 -3.59 19.70
C ILE A 3 -0.16 -3.73 20.95
N LEU A 4 0.95 -4.44 20.82
CA LEU A 4 1.96 -4.56 21.86
C LEU A 4 3.31 -4.12 21.29
N ASN A 5 4.01 -3.23 21.99
CA ASN A 5 5.30 -2.69 21.55
C ASN A 5 5.27 -2.19 20.09
N HIS A 6 4.20 -1.45 19.74
CA HIS A 6 3.97 -0.87 18.42
C HIS A 6 3.82 -1.89 17.26
N ARG A 7 3.52 -3.13 17.60
CA ARG A 7 3.23 -4.21 16.63
C ARG A 7 1.88 -4.82 16.89
N LEU A 8 1.25 -5.29 15.81
CA LEU A 8 -0.01 -6.04 15.90
C LEU A 8 0.24 -7.40 16.57
N VAL A 9 -0.63 -7.74 17.52
CA VAL A 9 -0.65 -9.06 18.18
C VAL A 9 -2.08 -9.60 18.21
N ASP A 10 -2.23 -10.86 18.59
CA ASP A 10 -3.52 -11.56 18.66
C ASP A 10 -4.31 -11.56 17.35
N CYS A 11 -3.60 -11.50 16.24
CA CYS A 11 -4.12 -11.67 14.91
C CYS A 11 -3.13 -12.51 14.07
N GLN A 12 -3.57 -12.96 12.90
CA GLN A 12 -2.71 -13.72 11.98
C GLN A 12 -1.73 -12.80 11.21
N ALA A 13 -1.29 -11.70 11.83
CA ALA A 13 -0.34 -10.80 11.19
C ALA A 13 1.05 -11.43 11.11
N VAL A 14 1.63 -11.38 9.93
CA VAL A 14 3.03 -11.74 9.70
C VAL A 14 3.89 -10.48 9.89
N HIS A 15 5.03 -10.61 10.58
CA HIS A 15 5.98 -9.51 10.76
C HIS A 15 7.19 -9.69 9.86
N LEU A 16 7.44 -8.72 9.01
CA LEU A 16 8.70 -8.56 8.31
C LEU A 16 9.45 -7.35 8.88
N THR A 17 10.75 -7.29 8.70
CA THR A 17 11.56 -6.18 9.21
C THR A 17 12.08 -5.32 8.06
N CYS A 18 11.59 -4.08 7.98
CA CYS A 18 12.15 -3.03 7.15
C CYS A 18 13.24 -2.29 7.93
N SER A 19 14.48 -2.76 7.88
CA SER A 19 15.59 -2.22 8.67
C SER A 19 16.06 -0.82 8.25
N LYS A 20 15.65 -0.34 7.08
CA LYS A 20 16.02 0.98 6.55
C LYS A 20 15.30 2.15 7.24
N ASN A 21 14.16 1.88 7.89
CA ASN A 21 13.38 2.89 8.60
C ASN A 21 13.83 2.97 10.05
N THR A 22 14.34 4.14 10.46
CA THR A 22 14.93 4.35 11.80
C THR A 22 14.44 5.60 12.51
N ARG A 23 13.79 6.53 11.78
CA ARG A 23 13.28 7.77 12.38
C ARG A 23 12.04 7.47 13.23
N ALA A 24 11.98 8.06 14.41
CA ALA A 24 10.82 7.93 15.29
C ALA A 24 9.58 8.61 14.69
N LEU A 25 8.44 7.95 14.83
CA LEU A 25 7.10 8.48 14.58
C LEU A 25 6.38 8.65 15.92
N GLU A 26 6.33 9.89 16.43
CA GLU A 26 5.92 10.10 17.82
C GLU A 26 4.40 10.14 18.02
N LYS A 27 3.66 10.76 17.12
CA LYS A 27 2.22 11.00 17.27
C LYS A 27 1.49 10.89 15.93
N PRO A 28 1.34 9.70 15.37
CA PRO A 28 0.55 9.53 14.16
C PRO A 28 -0.91 9.86 14.44
N ASP A 29 -1.49 10.73 13.64
CA ASP A 29 -2.89 11.16 13.72
C ASP A 29 -3.69 10.90 12.45
N THR A 30 -3.04 10.33 11.44
CA THR A 30 -3.60 10.12 10.10
C THR A 30 -3.27 8.70 9.62
N ILE A 31 -4.18 8.10 8.88
CA ILE A 31 -3.93 6.89 8.10
C ILE A 31 -3.98 7.27 6.62
N VAL A 32 -2.98 6.88 5.87
CA VAL A 32 -2.94 7.04 4.41
C VAL A 32 -3.05 5.66 3.77
N LEU A 33 -4.08 5.49 2.94
CA LEU A 33 -4.30 4.26 2.20
C LEU A 33 -3.68 4.39 0.80
N HIS A 34 -2.94 3.37 0.41
CA HIS A 34 -2.35 3.20 -0.91
C HIS A 34 -2.81 1.88 -1.53
N TYR A 35 -2.49 1.66 -2.78
CA TYR A 35 -2.57 0.36 -3.43
C TYR A 35 -1.19 -0.07 -3.94
N THR A 36 -0.90 -1.36 -3.86
CA THR A 36 0.45 -1.86 -4.13
C THR A 36 0.87 -1.82 -5.59
N ALA A 37 -0.06 -1.84 -6.53
CA ALA A 37 0.17 -2.09 -7.96
C ALA A 37 1.01 -3.38 -8.22
N GLY A 38 1.10 -4.25 -7.22
CA GLY A 38 1.92 -5.46 -7.23
C GLY A 38 1.11 -6.71 -7.58
N ARG A 39 1.84 -7.82 -7.81
CA ARG A 39 1.23 -9.10 -8.18
C ARG A 39 0.59 -9.82 -6.99
N SER A 40 1.11 -9.63 -5.79
CA SER A 40 0.63 -10.26 -4.57
C SER A 40 1.09 -9.51 -3.33
N VAL A 41 0.39 -9.73 -2.22
CA VAL A 41 0.72 -9.16 -0.91
C VAL A 41 2.16 -9.44 -0.49
N LEU A 42 2.65 -10.67 -0.68
CA LEU A 42 4.02 -11.07 -0.33
C LEU A 42 5.06 -10.38 -1.21
N SER A 43 4.86 -10.35 -2.54
CA SER A 43 5.81 -9.70 -3.44
C SER A 43 5.93 -8.20 -3.16
N SER A 44 4.81 -7.55 -2.83
CA SER A 44 4.77 -6.13 -2.46
C SER A 44 5.45 -5.89 -1.11
N ALA A 45 5.20 -6.72 -0.11
CA ALA A 45 5.82 -6.64 1.20
C ALA A 45 7.35 -6.80 1.12
N PHE A 46 7.84 -7.79 0.39
CA PHE A 46 9.29 -7.97 0.16
C PHE A 46 9.90 -6.80 -0.60
N TYR A 47 9.23 -6.29 -1.64
CA TYR A 47 9.69 -5.13 -2.39
C TYR A 47 9.87 -3.91 -1.48
N LEU A 48 8.86 -3.59 -0.68
CA LEU A 48 8.87 -2.45 0.25
C LEU A 48 9.91 -2.57 1.37
N CYS A 49 10.36 -3.79 1.70
CA CYS A 49 11.42 -4.02 2.69
C CYS A 49 12.84 -3.98 2.11
N ARG A 50 13.00 -3.94 0.80
CA ARG A 50 14.34 -3.88 0.17
C ARG A 50 15.08 -2.60 0.57
N PRO A 51 16.39 -2.68 0.88
CA PRO A 51 17.17 -1.51 1.30
C PRO A 51 17.38 -0.49 0.17
N ASP A 52 17.36 -0.92 -1.08
CA ASP A 52 17.54 -0.09 -2.29
C ASP A 52 16.25 0.58 -2.77
N VAL A 53 15.10 0.31 -2.14
CA VAL A 53 13.81 0.91 -2.48
C VAL A 53 13.52 2.09 -1.56
N ALA A 54 13.32 3.28 -2.13
CA ALA A 54 13.02 4.51 -1.39
C ALA A 54 11.52 4.65 -1.01
N ALA A 55 10.86 3.53 -0.75
CA ALA A 55 9.48 3.46 -0.28
C ALA A 55 9.32 2.35 0.76
N SER A 56 8.43 2.55 1.73
CA SER A 56 8.05 1.55 2.73
C SER A 56 6.65 1.86 3.26
N ALA A 57 6.03 0.92 3.94
CA ALA A 57 4.73 1.09 4.59
C ALA A 57 4.73 0.44 5.98
N HIS A 58 3.76 0.78 6.81
CA HIS A 58 3.59 0.11 8.10
C HIS A 58 2.93 -1.24 7.91
N LEU A 59 1.87 -1.28 7.10
CA LEU A 59 1.09 -2.50 6.82
C LEU A 59 0.95 -2.73 5.32
N VAL A 60 0.91 -4.00 4.93
CA VAL A 60 0.37 -4.47 3.66
C VAL A 60 -0.80 -5.41 3.96
N ILE A 61 -1.95 -5.15 3.36
CA ILE A 61 -3.17 -5.95 3.55
C ILE A 61 -3.49 -6.65 2.23
N GLY A 62 -3.57 -7.96 2.28
CA GLY A 62 -3.89 -8.82 1.15
C GLY A 62 -5.38 -8.88 0.85
N ARG A 63 -5.72 -9.40 -0.33
CA ARG A 63 -7.12 -9.51 -0.82
C ARG A 63 -7.96 -10.51 -0.03
N ALA A 64 -7.35 -11.49 0.61
CA ALA A 64 -8.03 -12.45 1.49
C ALA A 64 -7.96 -12.04 2.97
N GLY A 65 -7.52 -10.79 3.27
CA GLY A 65 -7.45 -10.27 4.62
C GLY A 65 -6.13 -10.57 5.34
N GLU A 66 -5.12 -11.07 4.64
CA GLU A 66 -3.78 -11.25 5.20
C GLU A 66 -3.21 -9.89 5.63
N ILE A 67 -2.56 -9.84 6.78
CA ILE A 67 -1.92 -8.63 7.28
C ILE A 67 -0.42 -8.90 7.43
N ILE A 68 0.40 -8.06 6.78
CA ILE A 68 1.85 -8.10 6.94
C ILE A 68 2.29 -6.75 7.50
N GLN A 69 2.86 -6.74 8.71
CA GLN A 69 3.44 -5.55 9.29
C GLN A 69 4.92 -5.47 8.95
N LEU A 70 5.33 -4.35 8.34
CA LEU A 70 6.70 -4.11 7.89
C LEU A 70 7.45 -3.17 8.84
N VAL A 71 6.84 -2.06 9.20
CA VAL A 71 7.42 -1.03 10.06
C VAL A 71 6.58 -0.93 11.34
N PRO A 72 7.21 -0.90 12.54
CA PRO A 72 6.49 -0.65 13.79
C PRO A 72 5.79 0.73 13.78
N PHE A 73 4.67 0.87 14.48
CA PHE A 73 3.86 2.09 14.46
C PHE A 73 4.52 3.32 15.11
N ASN A 74 5.64 3.15 15.80
CA ASN A 74 6.46 4.25 16.35
C ASN A 74 7.67 4.61 15.46
N ILE A 75 7.78 4.03 14.29
CA ILE A 75 8.85 4.32 13.33
C ILE A 75 8.22 4.85 12.05
N GLU A 76 8.79 5.93 11.50
CA GLU A 76 8.33 6.54 10.26
C GLU A 76 8.53 5.62 9.06
N ALA A 77 7.47 5.37 8.30
CA ALA A 77 7.55 4.70 7.00
C ALA A 77 7.55 5.73 5.87
N TRP A 78 8.19 5.40 4.75
CA TRP A 78 8.31 6.28 3.58
C TRP A 78 7.24 5.94 2.54
N HIS A 79 5.98 6.31 2.80
CA HIS A 79 4.85 5.93 1.95
C HIS A 79 4.19 7.09 1.20
N ALA A 80 4.32 8.33 1.69
CA ALA A 80 3.58 9.47 1.16
C ALA A 80 4.43 10.44 0.31
N GLY A 81 5.75 10.25 0.27
CA GLY A 81 6.66 11.10 -0.50
C GLY A 81 6.47 12.58 -0.21
N ARG A 82 6.61 13.44 -1.24
CA ARG A 82 6.22 14.85 -1.17
C ARG A 82 4.71 14.96 -1.27
N SER A 83 4.05 15.09 -0.15
CA SER A 83 2.60 15.09 -0.05
C SER A 83 2.05 16.40 0.47
N PHE A 84 0.86 16.79 0.00
CA PHE A 84 0.12 17.96 0.46
C PHE A 84 -1.37 17.63 0.50
N TYR A 85 -2.00 17.87 1.64
CA TYR A 85 -3.45 17.75 1.78
C TYR A 85 -3.95 18.65 2.92
N ARG A 86 -4.98 19.45 2.67
CA ARG A 86 -5.63 20.35 3.65
C ARG A 86 -4.64 21.22 4.44
N GLY A 87 -3.65 21.82 3.75
CA GLY A 87 -2.66 22.69 4.37
C GLY A 87 -1.51 21.98 5.09
N ARG A 88 -1.49 20.64 5.13
CA ARG A 88 -0.41 19.83 5.72
C ARG A 88 0.47 19.24 4.62
N VAL A 89 1.75 19.12 4.90
CA VAL A 89 2.78 18.56 3.99
C VAL A 89 3.52 17.41 4.69
N GLU A 90 4.24 16.59 3.90
CA GLU A 90 5.15 15.56 4.43
C GLU A 90 4.47 14.55 5.35
N PHE A 91 3.42 13.91 4.86
CA PHE A 91 2.57 12.99 5.63
C PHE A 91 3.32 11.82 6.27
N ASN A 92 4.51 11.45 5.82
CA ASN A 92 5.33 10.43 6.47
C ASN A 92 5.57 10.73 7.97
N HIS A 93 5.65 12.01 8.35
CA HIS A 93 6.04 12.42 9.71
C HIS A 93 4.94 12.26 10.76
N PHE A 94 3.70 12.02 10.36
CA PHE A 94 2.56 11.93 11.29
C PHE A 94 1.47 10.96 10.84
N SER A 95 1.78 10.04 9.93
CA SER A 95 0.77 9.10 9.44
C SER A 95 1.25 7.65 9.43
N ILE A 96 0.28 6.76 9.49
CA ILE A 96 0.44 5.33 9.27
C ILE A 96 0.11 5.05 7.81
N GLY A 97 1.06 4.53 7.05
CA GLY A 97 0.86 4.09 5.67
C GLY A 97 0.39 2.65 5.60
N VAL A 98 -0.72 2.42 4.91
CA VAL A 98 -1.30 1.09 4.68
C VAL A 98 -1.41 0.84 3.18
N GLU A 99 -0.80 -0.22 2.70
CA GLU A 99 -0.87 -0.69 1.32
C GLU A 99 -1.94 -1.78 1.20
N LEU A 100 -2.92 -1.56 0.34
CA LEU A 100 -3.91 -2.57 -0.01
C LEU A 100 -3.44 -3.34 -1.25
N ASP A 101 -3.42 -4.67 -1.18
CA ASP A 101 -3.02 -5.49 -2.34
C ASP A 101 -4.04 -5.34 -3.48
N ASN A 102 -3.65 -4.62 -4.51
CA ASN A 102 -4.45 -4.35 -5.68
C ASN A 102 -3.56 -4.10 -6.89
N LEU A 103 -3.98 -4.56 -8.06
CA LEU A 103 -3.21 -4.39 -9.30
C LEU A 103 -3.20 -2.94 -9.81
N GLY A 104 -4.06 -2.08 -9.27
CA GLY A 104 -4.10 -0.66 -9.56
C GLY A 104 -4.67 -0.33 -10.94
N ARG A 105 -4.04 0.67 -11.58
CA ARG A 105 -4.45 1.15 -12.90
C ARG A 105 -4.17 0.11 -13.97
N LEU A 106 -5.12 -0.01 -14.93
CA LEU A 106 -5.06 -0.98 -16.00
C LEU A 106 -4.91 -0.30 -17.36
N ARG A 107 -4.07 -0.87 -18.21
CA ARG A 107 -4.00 -0.55 -19.64
C ARG A 107 -4.98 -1.43 -20.39
N ARG A 108 -5.81 -0.83 -21.23
CA ARG A 108 -6.68 -1.56 -22.15
C ARG A 108 -5.96 -1.79 -23.47
N ASP A 109 -6.10 -3.01 -24.00
CA ASP A 109 -5.64 -3.43 -25.33
C ASP A 109 -6.74 -4.24 -26.00
N GLY A 110 -7.48 -3.59 -26.91
CA GLY A 110 -8.70 -4.15 -27.49
C GLY A 110 -9.76 -4.45 -26.42
N MET A 111 -10.05 -5.73 -26.20
CA MET A 111 -10.98 -6.22 -25.17
C MET A 111 -10.29 -6.73 -23.90
N ARG A 112 -8.98 -6.65 -23.83
CA ARG A 112 -8.16 -7.17 -22.71
C ARG A 112 -7.66 -6.03 -21.83
N PHE A 113 -7.44 -6.33 -20.55
CA PHE A 113 -6.95 -5.37 -19.56
C PHE A 113 -5.71 -5.91 -18.87
N PHE A 114 -4.68 -5.09 -18.72
CA PHE A 114 -3.40 -5.47 -18.16
C PHE A 114 -2.97 -4.48 -17.09
N ALA A 115 -2.53 -5.00 -15.94
CA ALA A 115 -1.85 -4.22 -14.92
C ALA A 115 -0.43 -3.83 -15.38
N GLU A 116 0.18 -2.84 -14.74
CA GLU A 116 1.57 -2.44 -15.03
C GLU A 116 2.57 -3.57 -14.81
N CYS A 117 2.32 -4.45 -13.84
CA CYS A 117 3.13 -5.64 -13.58
C CYS A 117 2.92 -6.77 -14.62
N GLY A 118 2.15 -6.52 -15.69
CA GLY A 118 1.92 -7.44 -16.80
C GLY A 118 0.86 -8.53 -16.56
N VAL A 119 0.15 -8.48 -15.44
CA VAL A 119 -0.96 -9.40 -15.14
C VAL A 119 -2.17 -9.00 -15.96
N GLU A 120 -2.77 -9.98 -16.67
CA GLU A 120 -4.05 -9.79 -17.33
C GLU A 120 -5.20 -9.88 -16.31
N VAL A 121 -6.15 -8.96 -16.41
CA VAL A 121 -7.30 -8.84 -15.50
C VAL A 121 -8.57 -9.19 -16.26
N MET A 122 -9.42 -10.02 -15.66
CA MET A 122 -10.71 -10.38 -16.24
C MET A 122 -11.60 -9.14 -16.33
N PRO A 123 -12.39 -8.96 -17.40
CA PRO A 123 -13.29 -7.82 -17.55
C PRO A 123 -14.30 -7.65 -16.39
N SER A 124 -14.68 -8.74 -15.71
CA SER A 124 -15.51 -8.70 -14.50
C SER A 124 -14.90 -7.93 -13.35
N ASP A 125 -13.54 -7.91 -13.27
CA ASP A 125 -12.76 -7.31 -12.20
C ASP A 125 -12.23 -5.91 -12.55
N VAL A 126 -12.76 -5.34 -13.64
CA VAL A 126 -12.39 -4.00 -14.11
C VAL A 126 -13.45 -2.98 -13.70
N TYR A 127 -12.99 -1.89 -13.09
CA TYR A 127 -13.76 -0.67 -12.88
C TYR A 127 -13.35 0.36 -13.92
N ALA A 128 -14.32 0.97 -14.59
CA ALA A 128 -14.11 2.07 -15.54
C ALA A 128 -14.52 3.39 -14.87
N ASP A 129 -13.60 4.33 -14.80
CA ASP A 129 -13.81 5.69 -14.30
C ASP A 129 -13.77 6.67 -15.46
N ASP A 130 -14.84 7.45 -15.65
CA ASP A 130 -14.99 8.48 -16.67
C ASP A 130 -15.06 9.91 -16.10
N SER A 131 -14.82 10.09 -14.82
CA SER A 131 -14.96 11.36 -14.09
C SER A 131 -14.11 12.51 -14.65
N GLY A 132 -13.05 12.21 -15.39
CA GLY A 132 -12.15 13.20 -15.98
C GLY A 132 -12.33 13.47 -17.47
N GLY A 133 -13.44 13.02 -18.11
CA GLY A 133 -13.66 13.13 -19.56
C GLY A 133 -12.78 12.19 -20.41
N LYS A 134 -11.97 11.35 -19.76
CA LYS A 134 -11.20 10.27 -20.35
C LYS A 134 -11.36 9.02 -19.51
N ILE A 135 -11.83 7.93 -20.13
CA ILE A 135 -12.03 6.67 -19.43
C ILE A 135 -10.68 6.13 -18.94
N SER A 136 -10.61 5.88 -17.64
CA SER A 136 -9.51 5.18 -16.97
C SER A 136 -10.02 3.84 -16.45
N TYR A 137 -9.17 2.81 -16.47
CA TYR A 137 -9.53 1.48 -16.03
C TYR A 137 -8.72 1.09 -14.79
N TRP A 138 -9.38 0.46 -13.82
CA TRP A 138 -8.81 0.09 -12.54
C TRP A 138 -9.22 -1.31 -12.15
N HIS A 139 -8.34 -2.01 -11.46
CA HIS A 139 -8.68 -3.28 -10.83
C HIS A 139 -9.63 -3.04 -9.65
N LYS A 140 -10.76 -3.76 -9.62
CA LYS A 140 -11.72 -3.65 -8.50
C LYS A 140 -11.09 -4.13 -7.20
N TYR A 141 -11.48 -3.50 -6.10
CA TYR A 141 -11.31 -4.09 -4.77
C TYR A 141 -12.40 -5.14 -4.56
N THR A 142 -12.01 -6.31 -4.10
CA THR A 142 -12.92 -7.43 -3.79
C THR A 142 -13.02 -7.61 -2.28
#